data_fb48869e7790fee4ec21f0e30e73f02a
#
_entry.id   fb48869e7790fee4ec21f0e30e73f02a
#
_cell.length_a   1.000
_cell.length_b   1.000
_cell.length_c   1.000
_cell.angle_alpha   90.00
_cell.angle_beta   90.00
_cell.angle_gamma   90.00
#
_symmetry.space_group_name_H-M   'P 1'
#
loop_
_entity.id
_entity.type
_entity.pdbx_description
1 polymer ?
#
loop_
_entity_poly.entity_id
_entity_poly.type
_entity_poly.pdbx_seq_one_letter_code
_entity_poly.pdbx_strand_id
1 'polypeptide(L)'
;GKSVLLVEDNELNLEIAKMLLEDEKLIVTTAENGKEAVDIVSRSVPGRFDFIFMDIMMPVMDGLEAARQIRTLNRKDTKEIPIIAMTANAFQDDIRDCIDAGMNAHIAKPIDSKKIEDTLQLVLKQKIQ
;
A
#
# COMPACT_ATOMS: atom_id res chain seq x y z
N GLY A 1 2.61 0.33 17.49
CA GLY A 1 2.00 0.55 16.48
C GLY A 1 2.26 1.55 15.38
N LYS A 2 2.82 1.08 14.28
CA LYS A 2 2.97 1.91 13.08
C LYS A 2 1.63 2.05 12.37
N SER A 3 1.44 3.15 11.66
CA SER A 3 0.20 3.46 10.94
C SER A 3 0.31 3.03 9.48
N VAL A 4 -0.75 2.41 8.97
CA VAL A 4 -0.81 1.92 7.60
C VAL A 4 -2.11 2.36 6.94
N LEU A 5 -2.02 2.74 5.67
CA LEU A 5 -3.19 2.98 4.83
C LEU A 5 -3.41 1.73 3.98
N LEU A 6 -4.59 1.15 4.12
CA LEU A 6 -4.98 -0.05 3.38
C LEU A 6 -6.02 0.32 2.33
N VAL A 7 -5.71 0.07 1.06
CA VAL A 7 -6.57 0.44 -0.07
C VAL A 7 -7.02 -0.82 -0.79
N GLU A 8 -8.32 -1.09 -0.73
CA GLU A 8 -8.94 -2.28 -1.33
C GLU A 8 -10.41 -1.97 -1.62
N ASP A 9 -10.88 -2.27 -2.82
CA ASP A 9 -12.26 -1.98 -3.20
C ASP A 9 -13.25 -3.09 -2.82
N ASN A 10 -12.78 -4.31 -2.64
CA ASN A 10 -13.63 -5.43 -2.26
C ASN A 10 -13.79 -5.45 -0.74
N GLU A 11 -15.04 -5.34 -0.27
CA GLU A 11 -15.34 -5.22 1.15
C GLU A 11 -14.84 -6.41 1.97
N LEU A 12 -15.03 -7.63 1.47
CA LEU A 12 -14.58 -8.83 2.16
C LEU A 12 -13.05 -8.90 2.24
N ASN A 13 -12.38 -8.61 1.12
CA ASN A 13 -10.92 -8.59 1.09
C ASN A 13 -10.36 -7.51 2.00
N LEU A 14 -11.04 -6.35 2.06
CA LEU A 14 -10.65 -5.26 2.94
C LEU A 14 -10.69 -5.68 4.41
N GLU A 15 -11.77 -6.35 4.82
CA GLU A 15 -11.91 -6.80 6.20
C GLU A 15 -10.86 -7.85 6.57
N ILE A 16 -10.58 -8.78 5.66
CA ILE A 16 -9.56 -9.82 5.90
C ILE A 16 -8.18 -9.19 6.02
N ALA A 17 -7.83 -8.31 5.09
CA ALA A 17 -6.53 -7.64 5.11
C ALA A 17 -6.38 -6.76 6.35
N LYS A 18 -7.43 -6.03 6.72
CA LYS A 18 -7.41 -5.20 7.92
C LYS A 18 -7.15 -6.03 9.17
N MET A 19 -7.83 -7.16 9.31
CA MET A 19 -7.65 -8.05 10.44
C MET A 19 -6.21 -8.56 10.51
N LEU A 20 -5.66 -8.99 9.39
CA LEU A 20 -4.29 -9.50 9.34
C LEU A 20 -3.26 -8.43 9.71
N LEU A 21 -3.47 -7.20 9.22
CA LEU A 21 -2.57 -6.09 9.54
C LEU A 21 -2.69 -5.69 11.02
N GLU A 22 -3.90 -5.68 11.55
CA GLU A 22 -4.11 -5.37 12.97
C GLU A 22 -3.48 -6.43 13.88
N ASP A 23 -3.47 -7.69 13.45
CA ASP A 23 -2.79 -8.78 14.17
C ASP A 23 -1.28 -8.53 14.26
N GLU A 24 -0.72 -7.79 13.30
CA GLU A 24 0.69 -7.38 13.31
C GLU A 24 0.91 -6.10 14.13
N LYS A 25 -0.07 -5.67 14.90
CA LYS A 25 -0.02 -4.49 15.78
C LYS A 25 0.04 -3.17 15.01
N LEU A 26 -0.47 -3.16 13.78
CA LEU A 26 -0.54 -1.95 12.98
C LEU A 26 -1.87 -1.23 13.20
N ILE A 27 -1.84 0.10 13.08
CA ILE A 27 -3.04 0.93 13.15
C ILE A 27 -3.49 1.17 11.73
N VAL A 28 -4.67 0.63 11.36
CA VAL A 28 -5.13 0.58 9.98
C VAL A 28 -6.16 1.66 9.68
N THR A 29 -5.90 2.46 8.66
CA THR A 29 -6.88 3.36 8.04
C THR A 29 -7.21 2.79 6.67
N THR A 30 -8.48 2.78 6.29
CA THR A 30 -8.91 2.14 5.05
C THR A 30 -9.35 3.15 4.00
N ALA A 31 -9.17 2.77 2.73
CA ALA A 31 -9.69 3.49 1.57
C ALA A 31 -10.27 2.48 0.59
N GLU A 32 -11.31 2.86 -0.13
CA GLU A 32 -12.05 1.95 -1.00
C GLU A 32 -11.59 1.98 -2.47
N ASN A 33 -10.82 2.99 -2.83
CA ASN A 33 -10.27 3.10 -4.19
C ASN A 33 -9.05 4.02 -4.19
N GLY A 34 -8.39 4.11 -5.34
CA GLY A 34 -7.18 4.89 -5.46
C GLY A 34 -7.38 6.39 -5.27
N LYS A 35 -8.52 6.92 -5.74
CA LYS A 35 -8.80 8.34 -5.56
C LYS A 35 -8.96 8.69 -4.09
N GLU A 36 -9.70 7.86 -3.35
CA GLU A 36 -9.86 8.05 -1.91
C GLU A 36 -8.52 7.98 -1.19
N ALA A 37 -7.66 7.04 -1.61
CA ALA A 37 -6.31 6.92 -1.04
C ALA A 37 -5.48 8.19 -1.24
N VAL A 38 -5.48 8.73 -2.45
CA VAL A 38 -4.75 9.97 -2.76
C VAL A 38 -5.30 11.12 -1.92
N ASP A 39 -6.64 11.23 -1.82
CA ASP A 39 -7.28 12.28 -1.03
C ASP A 39 -6.88 12.19 0.45
N ILE A 40 -6.92 10.98 1.01
CA ILE A 40 -6.54 10.76 2.42
C ILE A 40 -5.09 11.17 2.66
N VAL A 41 -4.18 10.73 1.80
CA VAL A 41 -2.76 11.06 1.94
C VAL A 41 -2.54 12.56 1.78
N SER A 42 -3.18 13.18 0.80
CA SER A 42 -2.98 14.61 0.54
C SER A 42 -3.48 15.49 1.67
N ARG A 43 -4.52 15.04 2.39
CA ARG A 43 -5.09 15.80 3.52
C ARG A 43 -4.42 15.48 4.85
N SER A 44 -3.64 14.40 4.91
CA SER A 44 -2.99 13.99 6.15
C SER A 44 -1.78 14.87 6.46
N VAL A 45 -1.42 14.95 7.74
CA VAL A 45 -0.18 15.61 8.12
C VAL A 45 1.01 14.77 7.65
N PRO A 46 2.15 15.40 7.34
CA PRO A 46 3.34 14.65 6.93
C PRO A 46 3.72 13.61 7.98
N GLY A 47 4.04 12.41 7.50
CA GLY A 47 4.41 11.31 8.39
C GLY A 47 3.25 10.57 9.04
N ARG A 48 2.01 10.88 8.65
CA ARG A 48 0.80 10.24 9.21
C ARG A 48 0.83 8.72 9.04
N PHE A 49 1.31 8.25 7.88
CA PHE A 49 1.36 6.82 7.57
C PHE A 49 2.80 6.36 7.42
N ASP A 50 3.07 5.16 7.92
CA ASP A 50 4.39 4.52 7.78
C ASP A 50 4.46 3.62 6.55
N PHE A 51 3.33 3.07 6.12
CA PHE A 51 3.23 2.18 4.96
C PHE A 51 1.90 2.39 4.26
N ILE A 52 1.85 2.00 2.98
CA ILE A 52 0.60 1.91 2.20
C ILE A 52 0.52 0.52 1.59
N PHE A 53 -0.57 -0.20 1.85
CA PHE A 53 -0.90 -1.44 1.15
C PHE A 53 -1.97 -1.10 0.12
N MET A 54 -1.65 -1.27 -1.16
CA MET A 54 -2.46 -0.77 -2.26
C MET A 54 -2.82 -1.89 -3.24
N ASP A 55 -4.11 -2.21 -3.35
CA ASP A 55 -4.59 -3.08 -4.41
C ASP A 55 -4.40 -2.36 -5.75
N ILE A 56 -3.89 -3.08 -6.76
CA ILE A 56 -3.65 -2.45 -8.06
C ILE A 56 -4.88 -2.49 -8.97
N MET A 57 -5.82 -3.41 -8.75
CA MET A 57 -7.02 -3.55 -9.59
C MET A 57 -8.23 -2.98 -8.87
N MET A 58 -8.55 -1.71 -9.12
CA MET A 58 -9.69 -1.03 -8.48
C MET A 58 -10.42 -0.15 -9.49
N PRO A 59 -11.74 0.07 -9.29
CA PRO A 59 -12.47 1.03 -10.12
C PRO A 59 -12.11 2.47 -9.76
N VAL A 60 -12.55 3.42 -10.56
CA VAL A 60 -12.35 4.86 -10.42
C VAL A 60 -10.89 5.23 -10.67
N MET A 61 -9.97 4.74 -9.85
CA MET A 61 -8.54 4.96 -10.01
C MET A 61 -7.82 3.72 -9.49
N ASP A 62 -7.06 3.03 -10.36
CA ASP A 62 -6.32 1.84 -9.94
C ASP A 62 -5.11 2.19 -9.06
N GLY A 63 -4.52 1.14 -8.48
CA GLY A 63 -3.42 1.32 -7.54
C GLY A 63 -2.15 1.89 -8.18
N LEU A 64 -1.90 1.58 -9.44
CA LEU A 64 -0.72 2.12 -10.15
C LEU A 64 -0.82 3.63 -10.30
N GLU A 65 -1.99 4.11 -10.75
CA GLU A 65 -2.20 5.55 -10.90
C GLU A 65 -2.19 6.25 -9.54
N ALA A 66 -2.81 5.64 -8.53
CA ALA A 66 -2.81 6.21 -7.18
C ALA A 66 -1.38 6.36 -6.65
N ALA A 67 -0.53 5.33 -6.86
CA ALA A 67 0.87 5.40 -6.43
C ALA A 67 1.61 6.53 -7.12
N ARG A 68 1.41 6.68 -8.44
CA ARG A 68 2.03 7.78 -9.20
C ARG A 68 1.62 9.13 -8.63
N GLN A 69 0.32 9.32 -8.38
CA GLN A 69 -0.18 10.59 -7.86
C GLN A 69 0.35 10.87 -6.46
N ILE A 70 0.43 9.86 -5.59
CA ILE A 70 1.01 10.03 -4.26
C ILE A 70 2.46 10.49 -4.37
N ARG A 71 3.24 9.86 -5.26
CA ARG A 71 4.65 10.22 -5.46
C ARG A 71 4.84 11.63 -6.02
N THR A 72 3.84 12.16 -6.72
CA THR A 72 3.93 13.51 -7.31
C THR A 72 3.47 14.61 -6.37
N LEU A 73 2.91 14.28 -5.22
CA LEU A 73 2.61 15.28 -4.21
C LEU A 73 3.91 15.96 -3.76
N ASN A 74 3.86 17.29 -3.60
CA ASN A 74 5.06 18.06 -3.27
C ASN A 74 5.38 17.97 -1.78
N ARG A 75 5.71 16.76 -1.31
CA ARG A 75 6.02 16.47 0.08
C ARG A 75 7.09 15.39 0.14
N LYS A 76 8.02 15.54 1.08
CA LYS A 76 9.09 14.57 1.27
C LYS A 76 8.57 13.20 1.69
N ASP A 77 7.61 13.17 2.63
CA ASP A 77 7.07 11.91 3.15
C ASP A 77 6.39 11.08 2.06
N THR A 78 5.64 11.72 1.14
CA THR A 78 4.95 11.00 0.07
C THR A 78 5.88 10.49 -1.02
N LYS A 79 7.08 11.02 -1.11
CA LYS A 79 8.09 10.52 -2.05
C LYS A 79 8.84 9.32 -1.50
N GLU A 80 8.88 9.16 -0.19
CA GLU A 80 9.66 8.13 0.48
C GLU A 80 8.83 7.01 1.11
N ILE A 81 7.53 7.24 1.35
CA ILE A 81 6.69 6.25 2.03
C ILE A 81 6.69 4.91 1.28
N PRO A 82 6.91 3.79 1.97
CA PRO A 82 6.83 2.48 1.31
C PRO A 82 5.40 2.20 0.84
N ILE A 83 5.25 1.87 -0.43
CA ILE A 83 3.98 1.47 -1.02
C ILE A 83 4.11 0.01 -1.45
N ILE A 84 3.24 -0.84 -0.91
CA ILE A 84 3.26 -2.27 -1.16
C ILE A 84 2.06 -2.63 -2.01
N ALA A 85 2.31 -3.14 -3.22
CA ALA A 85 1.24 -3.54 -4.12
C ALA A 85 0.64 -4.87 -3.69
N MET A 86 -0.69 -4.96 -3.69
CA MET A 86 -1.40 -6.23 -3.54
C MET A 86 -1.89 -6.64 -4.91
N THR A 87 -1.46 -7.80 -5.40
CA THR A 87 -1.73 -8.22 -6.76
C THR A 87 -2.28 -9.64 -6.82
N ALA A 88 -3.26 -9.86 -7.71
CA ALA A 88 -3.80 -11.20 -7.97
C ALA A 88 -2.82 -12.02 -8.80
N ASN A 89 -1.95 -11.36 -9.56
CA ASN A 89 -0.97 -12.02 -10.42
C ASN A 89 0.42 -11.42 -10.16
N ALA A 90 1.37 -12.25 -9.80
CA ALA A 90 2.74 -11.82 -9.56
C ALA A 90 3.62 -12.09 -10.78
N PHE A 91 3.12 -11.79 -11.98
CA PHE A 91 3.90 -11.90 -13.21
C PHE A 91 4.92 -10.76 -13.30
N GLN A 92 6.01 -11.05 -13.98
CA GLN A 92 7.14 -10.13 -14.07
C GLN A 92 6.75 -8.75 -14.63
N ASP A 93 5.87 -8.73 -15.62
CA ASP A 93 5.42 -7.46 -16.21
C ASP A 93 4.60 -6.63 -15.22
N ASP A 94 3.75 -7.29 -14.43
CA ASP A 94 2.96 -6.60 -13.40
C ASP A 94 3.86 -6.03 -12.31
N ILE A 95 4.90 -6.76 -11.93
CA ILE A 95 5.88 -6.30 -10.94
C ILE A 95 6.62 -5.08 -11.47
N ARG A 96 7.02 -5.11 -12.75
CA ARG A 96 7.69 -3.98 -13.38
C ARG A 96 6.80 -2.74 -13.38
N ASP A 97 5.51 -2.91 -13.72
CA ASP A 97 4.55 -1.80 -13.71
C ASP A 97 4.43 -1.19 -12.33
N CYS A 98 4.44 -2.02 -11.28
CA CYS A 98 4.38 -1.54 -9.90
C CYS A 98 5.62 -0.71 -9.56
N ILE A 99 6.80 -1.18 -9.93
CA ILE A 99 8.05 -0.46 -9.68
C ILE A 99 8.05 0.87 -10.42
N ASP A 100 7.63 0.87 -11.69
CA ASP A 100 7.57 2.09 -12.51
C ASP A 100 6.59 3.10 -11.95
N ALA A 101 5.54 2.64 -11.28
CA ALA A 101 4.57 3.52 -10.64
C ALA A 101 5.05 4.07 -9.29
N GLY A 102 6.21 3.61 -8.81
CA GLY A 102 6.78 4.10 -7.56
C GLY A 102 6.52 3.20 -6.35
N MET A 103 6.06 1.98 -6.56
CA MET A 103 5.86 1.02 -5.49
C MET A 103 7.16 0.32 -5.10
N ASN A 104 7.28 -0.04 -3.82
CA ASN A 104 8.52 -0.58 -3.25
C ASN A 104 8.55 -2.09 -3.15
N ALA A 105 7.38 -2.71 -3.08
CA ALA A 105 7.26 -4.16 -2.91
C ALA A 105 5.91 -4.63 -3.44
N HIS A 106 5.75 -5.92 -3.53
CA HIS A 106 4.48 -6.51 -3.92
C HIS A 106 4.19 -7.73 -3.05
N ILE A 107 2.90 -8.05 -2.91
CA ILE A 107 2.45 -9.21 -2.18
C ILE A 107 1.31 -9.85 -2.98
N ALA A 108 1.41 -11.15 -3.25
CA ALA A 108 0.42 -11.85 -4.06
C ALA A 108 -0.79 -12.23 -3.21
N LYS A 109 -1.98 -12.07 -3.77
CA LYS A 109 -3.20 -12.52 -3.13
C LYS A 109 -3.35 -14.04 -3.31
N PRO A 110 -3.93 -14.75 -2.36
CA PRO A 110 -4.45 -14.27 -1.09
C PRO A 110 -3.31 -13.92 -0.12
N ILE A 111 -3.46 -12.80 0.58
CA ILE A 111 -2.47 -12.39 1.57
C ILE A 111 -2.66 -13.20 2.85
N ASP A 112 -1.55 -13.39 3.58
CA ASP A 112 -1.56 -14.06 4.87
C ASP A 112 -0.53 -13.42 5.81
N SER A 113 -0.54 -13.83 7.06
CA SER A 113 0.33 -13.23 8.09
C SER A 113 1.80 -13.35 7.75
N LYS A 114 2.22 -14.50 7.22
CA LYS A 114 3.64 -14.71 6.88
C LYS A 114 4.08 -13.80 5.74
N LYS A 115 3.25 -13.66 4.70
CA LYS A 115 3.56 -12.77 3.59
C LYS A 115 3.68 -11.31 4.05
N ILE A 116 2.77 -10.91 4.95
CA ILE A 116 2.80 -9.56 5.52
C ILE A 116 4.07 -9.36 6.33
N GLU A 117 4.41 -10.30 7.22
CA GLU A 117 5.62 -10.21 8.04
C GLU A 117 6.88 -10.11 7.18
N ASP A 118 7.01 -10.98 6.18
CA ASP A 118 8.16 -10.99 5.29
C ASP A 118 8.30 -9.68 4.53
N THR A 119 7.17 -9.14 4.06
CA THR A 119 7.14 -7.89 3.30
C THR A 119 7.50 -6.71 4.18
N LEU A 120 6.97 -6.65 5.39
CA LEU A 120 7.28 -5.57 6.33
C LEU A 120 8.76 -5.57 6.71
N GLN A 121 9.34 -6.75 6.94
CA GLN A 121 10.77 -6.86 7.24
C GLN A 121 11.62 -6.35 6.08
N LEU A 122 11.26 -6.73 4.86
CA LEU A 122 11.97 -6.29 3.67
C LEU A 122 11.93 -4.77 3.51
N VAL A 123 10.75 -4.19 3.67
CA VAL A 123 10.53 -2.75 3.51
C VAL A 123 11.25 -1.97 4.62
N LEU A 124 11.17 -2.42 5.86
CA LEU A 124 11.86 -1.76 6.97
C LEU A 124 13.37 -1.81 6.78
N LYS A 125 13.90 -2.92 6.30
CA LYS A 125 15.33 -3.06 6.04
C LYS A 125 15.78 -2.07 4.95
N GLN A 126 14.99 -1.91 3.88
CA GLN A 126 15.30 -0.95 2.83
C GLN A 126 15.29 0.48 3.36
N LYS A 127 14.36 0.79 4.27
CA LYS A 127 14.20 2.14 4.82
C LYS A 127 15.39 2.53 5.71
N ILE A 128 15.98 1.56 6.40
CA ILE A 128 17.13 1.80 7.30
C ILE A 128 18.41 2.06 6.50
N GLN A 129 18.48 1.49 5.30
CA GLN A 129 19.61 1.70 4.40
C GLN A 129 19.44 3.00 3.63
#